data_0a3485d15520154f061ee8930a909c4f
#
_entry.id   0a3485d15520154f061ee8930a909c4f
#
_cell.length_a   1.000
_cell.length_b   1.000
_cell.length_c   1.000
_cell.angle_alpha   90.00
_cell.angle_beta   90.00
_cell.angle_gamma   90.00
#
_symmetry.space_group_name_H-M   'P 1'
#
loop_
_entity.id
_entity.type
_entity.pdbx_description
1 polymer ?
#
loop_
_entity_poly.entity_id
_entity_poly.type
_entity_poly.pdbx_seq_one_letter_code
_entity_poly.pdbx_strand_id
1 'polypeptide(L)'
;MKDIDIKILDEFVLYENKNFYPAFPSIIGIEKNKYLVSFRLAPKSEKNYSHLHSLSKAIVLTIHKSKIVNMFELGRDDCAAKQDPQLFRADDKTILSYYFRYTFHPINEKKLFKDYTFIEYNNAIALLDGIGLSMSLDNGKTFSKPNIIKLKNGMKNFAIRGNMIKIESEILAPIYAYKKTSNKNKKDKYQCHIISSKDFINWEMKTLLCETEIKGGKKIEYFEPSLISYKNIIIAFIRSHFNNEYGYTSVAYSTDNGKTFSKTEATNIKGYPLNPLLLKEGKILLTYGYRLKPYGIRARLLKLNEMKNINNIVEYIDNSKEIIIEDKMKNADCGYPSCINDNDNIICVYYGCNGKSAIRKIFMKKFILD
;
A
#
# COMPACT_ATOMS: atom_id res chain seq x y z
N MET A 1 -2.29 23.21 21.37
CA MET A 1 -2.33 23.10 19.89
C MET A 1 -3.77 23.33 19.48
N LYS A 2 -4.04 24.20 18.48
CA LYS A 2 -5.40 24.32 17.91
C LYS A 2 -5.84 22.93 17.42
N ASP A 3 -7.11 22.61 17.65
CA ASP A 3 -7.69 21.38 17.10
C ASP A 3 -7.62 21.42 15.59
N ILE A 4 -6.91 20.48 14.99
CA ILE A 4 -6.89 20.30 13.54
C ILE A 4 -8.08 19.40 13.23
N ASP A 5 -9.01 19.93 12.46
CA ASP A 5 -10.15 19.20 11.96
C ASP A 5 -10.11 19.17 10.42
N ILE A 6 -11.03 18.49 9.80
CA ILE A 6 -11.18 18.49 8.35
C ILE A 6 -12.51 19.10 7.96
N LYS A 7 -12.49 19.90 6.89
CA LYS A 7 -13.70 20.35 6.23
C LYS A 7 -13.86 19.53 4.94
N ILE A 8 -14.87 18.65 4.92
CA ILE A 8 -15.22 17.91 3.71
C ILE A 8 -15.81 18.88 2.69
N LEU A 9 -15.23 18.88 1.49
CA LEU A 9 -15.68 19.69 0.35
C LEU A 9 -16.56 18.89 -0.60
N ASP A 10 -16.23 17.61 -0.78
CA ASP A 10 -16.96 16.75 -1.71
C ASP A 10 -16.72 15.25 -1.40
N GLU A 11 -17.68 14.39 -1.76
CA GLU A 11 -17.60 12.96 -1.60
C GLU A 11 -18.26 12.24 -2.79
N PHE A 12 -17.56 11.26 -3.36
CA PHE A 12 -18.02 10.50 -4.51
C PHE A 12 -17.86 8.99 -4.33
N VAL A 13 -18.76 8.23 -4.96
CA VAL A 13 -18.55 6.81 -5.23
C VAL A 13 -17.96 6.69 -6.63
N LEU A 14 -16.67 6.30 -6.71
CA LEU A 14 -15.98 6.12 -7.98
C LEU A 14 -16.34 4.80 -8.66
N TYR A 15 -16.59 3.74 -7.87
CA TYR A 15 -16.97 2.46 -8.40
C TYR A 15 -17.87 1.69 -7.43
N GLU A 16 -18.94 1.16 -7.95
CA GLU A 16 -19.86 0.27 -7.26
C GLU A 16 -20.44 -0.76 -8.24
N ASN A 17 -20.40 -2.04 -7.91
CA ASN A 17 -21.04 -3.08 -8.68
C ASN A 17 -21.36 -4.30 -7.79
N LYS A 18 -22.62 -4.78 -7.83
CA LYS A 18 -23.07 -5.90 -6.99
C LYS A 18 -22.40 -7.25 -7.28
N ASN A 19 -21.87 -7.43 -8.50
CA ASN A 19 -21.26 -8.66 -8.98
C ASN A 19 -19.75 -8.70 -8.76
N PHE A 20 -19.14 -7.59 -8.31
CA PHE A 20 -17.70 -7.47 -8.17
C PHE A 20 -17.30 -7.01 -6.77
N TYR A 21 -16.06 -7.27 -6.45
CA TYR A 21 -15.40 -6.85 -5.23
C TYR A 21 -14.24 -5.91 -5.58
N PRO A 22 -14.47 -4.58 -5.57
CA PRO A 22 -13.43 -3.59 -5.72
C PRO A 22 -12.71 -3.35 -4.39
N ALA A 23 -11.37 -3.23 -4.41
CA ALA A 23 -10.58 -3.00 -3.20
C ALA A 23 -9.22 -2.38 -3.50
N PHE A 24 -8.54 -1.91 -2.46
CA PHE A 24 -7.14 -1.51 -2.45
C PHE A 24 -6.80 -0.40 -3.45
N PRO A 25 -7.47 0.77 -3.39
CA PRO A 25 -7.23 1.83 -4.34
C PRO A 25 -5.88 2.53 -4.12
N SER A 26 -5.42 3.18 -5.19
CA SER A 26 -4.30 4.13 -5.20
C SER A 26 -4.63 5.28 -6.14
N ILE A 27 -4.17 6.50 -5.82
CA ILE A 27 -4.41 7.70 -6.63
C ILE A 27 -3.12 8.46 -6.88
N ILE A 28 -3.00 9.02 -8.09
CA ILE A 28 -1.99 10.04 -8.44
C ILE A 28 -2.63 11.18 -9.23
N GLY A 29 -2.09 12.39 -9.08
CA GLY A 29 -2.40 13.51 -9.95
C GLY A 29 -1.64 13.41 -11.27
N ILE A 30 -2.29 13.71 -12.39
CA ILE A 30 -1.65 13.77 -13.72
C ILE A 30 -1.65 15.16 -14.30
N GLU A 31 -2.69 15.93 -14.06
CA GLU A 31 -2.85 17.34 -14.42
C GLU A 31 -3.77 18.00 -13.39
N LYS A 32 -3.93 19.32 -13.44
CA LYS A 32 -4.89 20.03 -12.58
C LYS A 32 -6.31 19.44 -12.73
N ASN A 33 -6.91 19.04 -11.61
CA ASN A 33 -8.24 18.40 -11.56
C ASN A 33 -8.34 17.11 -12.39
N LYS A 34 -7.21 16.45 -12.67
CA LYS A 34 -7.19 15.20 -13.41
C LYS A 34 -6.31 14.16 -12.71
N TYR A 35 -6.86 13.00 -12.48
CA TYR A 35 -6.27 11.97 -11.63
C TYR A 35 -6.36 10.60 -12.28
N LEU A 36 -5.42 9.72 -11.95
CA LEU A 36 -5.55 8.29 -12.16
C LEU A 36 -5.84 7.63 -10.82
N VAL A 37 -6.81 6.73 -10.80
CA VAL A 37 -7.10 5.87 -9.66
C VAL A 37 -7.01 4.43 -10.10
N SER A 38 -6.09 3.67 -9.50
CA SER A 38 -6.05 2.22 -9.69
C SER A 38 -6.74 1.51 -8.53
N PHE A 39 -7.33 0.34 -8.79
CA PHE A 39 -7.87 -0.53 -7.76
C PHE A 39 -7.96 -1.98 -8.25
N ARG A 40 -7.97 -2.91 -7.31
CA ARG A 40 -8.24 -4.31 -7.58
C ARG A 40 -9.72 -4.52 -7.83
N LEU A 41 -10.06 -5.32 -8.86
CA LEU A 41 -11.41 -5.75 -9.16
C LEU A 41 -11.43 -7.28 -9.32
N ALA A 42 -12.23 -7.96 -8.52
CA ALA A 42 -12.45 -9.40 -8.63
C ALA A 42 -13.93 -9.72 -8.70
N PRO A 43 -14.34 -10.85 -9.30
CA PRO A 43 -15.70 -11.35 -9.17
C PRO A 43 -16.04 -11.55 -7.69
N LYS A 44 -17.28 -11.27 -7.31
CA LYS A 44 -17.78 -11.55 -5.97
C LYS A 44 -17.93 -13.06 -5.80
N SER A 45 -17.25 -13.63 -4.81
CA SER A 45 -17.41 -15.03 -4.44
C SER A 45 -18.51 -15.18 -3.40
N GLU A 46 -19.36 -16.21 -3.54
CA GLU A 46 -20.42 -16.51 -2.58
C GLU A 46 -19.87 -17.00 -1.24
N LYS A 47 -18.72 -17.66 -1.24
CA LYS A 47 -18.20 -18.37 -0.06
C LYS A 47 -17.29 -17.60 0.85
N ASN A 48 -16.62 -16.55 0.37
CA ASN A 48 -15.80 -15.68 1.21
C ASN A 48 -15.51 -14.39 0.46
N TYR A 49 -15.54 -13.25 1.16
CA TYR A 49 -14.96 -11.99 0.67
C TYR A 49 -13.44 -12.18 0.55
N SER A 50 -13.02 -12.81 -0.51
CA SER A 50 -11.65 -13.23 -0.65
C SER A 50 -10.83 -12.06 -1.18
N HIS A 51 -9.87 -11.61 -0.38
CA HIS A 51 -8.78 -10.78 -0.88
C HIS A 51 -7.94 -11.52 -1.94
N LEU A 52 -8.14 -12.81 -2.11
CA LEU A 52 -7.54 -13.65 -3.12
C LEU A 52 -8.60 -14.19 -4.08
N HIS A 53 -8.40 -13.98 -5.39
CA HIS A 53 -9.26 -14.53 -6.43
C HIS A 53 -8.47 -14.67 -7.73
N SER A 54 -8.56 -15.82 -8.41
CA SER A 54 -7.80 -16.11 -9.63
C SER A 54 -8.06 -15.14 -10.78
N LEU A 55 -9.27 -14.56 -10.84
CA LEU A 55 -9.67 -13.57 -11.85
C LEU A 55 -9.52 -12.12 -11.37
N SER A 56 -8.69 -11.86 -10.35
CA SER A 56 -8.40 -10.49 -9.91
C SER A 56 -7.69 -9.70 -11.00
N LYS A 57 -8.21 -8.50 -11.27
CA LYS A 57 -7.71 -7.55 -12.25
C LYS A 57 -7.26 -6.25 -11.56
N ALA A 58 -6.34 -5.55 -12.19
CA ALA A 58 -6.00 -4.17 -11.87
C ALA A 58 -6.74 -3.25 -12.84
N ILE A 59 -7.61 -2.39 -12.31
CA ILE A 59 -8.39 -1.43 -13.07
C ILE A 59 -7.80 -0.04 -12.85
N VAL A 60 -7.77 0.79 -13.88
CA VAL A 60 -7.40 2.20 -13.80
C VAL A 60 -8.57 3.05 -14.28
N LEU A 61 -8.96 4.02 -13.48
CA LEU A 61 -9.88 5.09 -13.85
C LEU A 61 -9.10 6.36 -14.14
N THR A 62 -9.49 7.05 -15.20
CA THR A 62 -9.10 8.45 -15.42
C THR A 62 -10.25 9.33 -14.96
N ILE A 63 -9.98 10.24 -14.04
CA ILE A 63 -10.97 11.17 -13.47
C ILE A 63 -10.59 12.59 -13.90
N HIS A 64 -11.56 13.34 -14.40
CA HIS A 64 -11.40 14.75 -14.73
C HIS A 64 -12.59 15.55 -14.20
N LYS A 65 -12.34 16.58 -13.39
CA LYS A 65 -13.39 17.41 -12.76
C LYS A 65 -14.49 16.57 -12.11
N SER A 66 -14.07 15.61 -11.26
CA SER A 66 -14.94 14.69 -10.52
C SER A 66 -15.78 13.72 -11.39
N LYS A 67 -15.50 13.62 -12.69
CA LYS A 67 -16.14 12.66 -13.61
C LYS A 67 -15.17 11.60 -14.06
N ILE A 68 -15.61 10.35 -14.13
CA ILE A 68 -14.85 9.28 -14.75
C ILE A 68 -14.94 9.48 -16.27
N VAL A 69 -13.79 9.70 -16.91
CA VAL A 69 -13.69 9.91 -18.36
C VAL A 69 -13.13 8.70 -19.09
N ASN A 70 -12.47 7.80 -18.39
CA ASN A 70 -11.99 6.55 -18.96
C ASN A 70 -11.85 5.48 -17.87
N MET A 71 -11.98 4.21 -18.26
CA MET A 71 -11.76 3.03 -17.42
C MET A 71 -11.15 1.92 -18.28
N PHE A 72 -10.04 1.36 -17.84
CA PHE A 72 -9.37 0.26 -18.55
C PHE A 72 -8.70 -0.71 -17.58
N GLU A 73 -8.44 -1.93 -18.04
CA GLU A 73 -7.64 -2.91 -17.33
C GLU A 73 -6.15 -2.65 -17.55
N LEU A 74 -5.40 -2.56 -16.47
CA LEU A 74 -3.96 -2.39 -16.53
C LEU A 74 -3.30 -3.67 -17.03
N GLY A 75 -2.47 -3.55 -18.05
CA GLY A 75 -1.61 -4.56 -18.65
C GLY A 75 -2.07 -6.01 -18.47
N ARG A 76 -2.41 -6.73 -19.53
CA ARG A 76 -2.75 -8.14 -19.43
C ARG A 76 -1.54 -8.94 -18.97
N ASP A 77 -1.68 -9.53 -17.80
CA ASP A 77 -0.83 -10.59 -17.28
C ASP A 77 -1.73 -11.83 -17.20
N ASP A 78 -1.79 -12.57 -18.31
CA ASP A 78 -2.74 -13.66 -18.50
C ASP A 78 -2.48 -14.85 -17.55
N CYS A 79 -1.33 -14.85 -16.88
CA CYS A 79 -0.90 -15.93 -15.98
C CYS A 79 -1.12 -15.65 -14.50
N ALA A 80 -1.49 -14.41 -14.11
CA ALA A 80 -1.54 -14.07 -12.70
C ALA A 80 -2.72 -13.19 -12.30
N ALA A 81 -3.25 -13.46 -11.13
CA ALA A 81 -4.16 -12.57 -10.43
C ALA A 81 -3.38 -11.38 -9.84
N LYS A 82 -3.86 -10.18 -10.12
CA LYS A 82 -3.24 -8.92 -9.70
C LYS A 82 -3.80 -8.47 -8.37
N GLN A 83 -2.91 -8.11 -7.45
CA GLN A 83 -3.25 -7.68 -6.09
C GLN A 83 -2.70 -6.30 -5.80
N ASP A 84 -3.46 -5.51 -5.06
CA ASP A 84 -3.08 -4.21 -4.53
C ASP A 84 -2.39 -3.28 -5.57
N PRO A 85 -3.04 -2.98 -6.71
CA PRO A 85 -2.41 -2.16 -7.73
C PRO A 85 -2.16 -0.74 -7.22
N GLN A 86 -0.93 -0.29 -7.41
CA GLN A 86 -0.46 1.03 -7.01
C GLN A 86 -0.03 1.84 -8.22
N LEU A 87 -0.06 3.15 -8.08
CA LEU A 87 0.46 4.10 -9.05
C LEU A 87 1.55 4.94 -8.39
N PHE A 88 2.59 5.24 -9.14
CA PHE A 88 3.69 6.11 -8.73
C PHE A 88 4.15 6.99 -9.89
N ARG A 89 4.20 8.30 -9.67
CA ARG A 89 4.78 9.24 -10.63
C ARG A 89 6.28 9.33 -10.39
N ALA A 90 7.07 8.74 -11.28
CA ALA A 90 8.53 8.71 -11.19
C ALA A 90 9.16 10.05 -11.63
N ASP A 91 8.56 10.71 -12.63
CA ASP A 91 8.92 12.03 -13.15
C ASP A 91 7.75 12.65 -13.93
N ASP A 92 7.98 13.78 -14.61
CA ASP A 92 6.93 14.53 -15.32
C ASP A 92 6.26 13.73 -16.45
N LYS A 93 6.92 12.72 -16.99
CA LYS A 93 6.44 11.91 -18.13
C LYS A 93 6.12 10.47 -17.73
N THR A 94 6.82 9.94 -16.72
CA THR A 94 6.82 8.52 -16.41
C THR A 94 5.93 8.22 -15.23
N ILE A 95 4.95 7.35 -15.44
CA ILE A 95 4.10 6.78 -14.39
C ILE A 95 4.36 5.27 -14.35
N LEU A 96 4.66 4.77 -13.15
CA LEU A 96 4.75 3.35 -12.88
C LEU A 96 3.43 2.87 -12.28
N SER A 97 2.96 1.73 -12.75
CA SER A 97 1.93 0.97 -12.06
C SER A 97 2.49 -0.38 -11.66
N TYR A 98 2.32 -0.76 -10.41
CA TYR A 98 2.86 -1.98 -9.86
C TYR A 98 1.83 -2.69 -8.97
N TYR A 99 1.95 -4.01 -8.91
CA TYR A 99 1.06 -4.88 -8.15
C TYR A 99 1.80 -6.17 -7.80
N PHE A 100 1.45 -6.84 -6.73
CA PHE A 100 1.97 -8.19 -6.51
C PHE A 100 1.04 -9.23 -7.15
N ARG A 101 1.59 -10.41 -7.42
CA ARG A 101 1.01 -11.43 -8.28
C ARG A 101 0.76 -12.73 -7.52
N TYR A 102 -0.39 -13.34 -7.81
CA TYR A 102 -0.60 -14.75 -7.50
C TYR A 102 -0.79 -15.54 -8.77
N THR A 103 0.00 -16.62 -8.96
CA THR A 103 -0.23 -17.64 -9.98
C THR A 103 -0.97 -18.83 -9.36
N PHE A 104 -1.87 -19.43 -10.12
CA PHE A 104 -2.71 -20.52 -9.63
C PHE A 104 -2.32 -21.83 -10.33
N HIS A 105 -2.11 -22.88 -9.54
CA HIS A 105 -1.72 -24.19 -10.02
C HIS A 105 -2.60 -25.28 -9.39
N PRO A 106 -2.79 -26.43 -10.06
CA PRO A 106 -3.52 -27.55 -9.49
C PRO A 106 -2.95 -28.00 -8.13
N ILE A 107 -3.82 -28.39 -7.20
CA ILE A 107 -3.40 -28.80 -5.84
C ILE A 107 -2.45 -30.00 -5.84
N ASN A 108 -2.56 -30.91 -6.82
CA ASN A 108 -1.68 -32.07 -6.97
C ASN A 108 -0.24 -31.70 -7.35
N GLU A 109 -0.01 -30.49 -7.87
CA GLU A 109 1.32 -29.97 -8.18
C GLU A 109 2.04 -29.35 -6.96
N LYS A 110 1.40 -29.30 -5.81
CA LYS A 110 1.94 -28.69 -4.58
C LYS A 110 3.39 -29.08 -4.26
N LYS A 111 3.77 -30.33 -4.54
CA LYS A 111 5.13 -30.83 -4.28
C LYS A 111 6.20 -30.15 -5.14
N LEU A 112 5.84 -29.64 -6.32
CA LEU A 112 6.75 -28.93 -7.23
C LEU A 112 7.13 -27.54 -6.69
N PHE A 113 6.30 -26.97 -5.81
CA PHE A 113 6.41 -25.62 -5.30
C PHE A 113 6.79 -25.56 -3.81
N LYS A 114 7.56 -26.55 -3.32
CA LYS A 114 7.97 -26.64 -1.91
C LYS A 114 8.74 -25.41 -1.38
N ASP A 115 9.42 -24.68 -2.28
CA ASP A 115 10.21 -23.48 -1.96
C ASP A 115 9.40 -22.18 -2.08
N TYR A 116 8.13 -22.28 -2.47
CA TYR A 116 7.22 -21.14 -2.57
C TYR A 116 6.30 -21.06 -1.37
N THR A 117 5.92 -19.85 -1.03
CA THR A 117 4.77 -19.57 -0.15
C THR A 117 3.51 -19.67 -0.99
N PHE A 118 2.57 -20.48 -0.56
CA PHE A 118 1.29 -20.64 -1.25
C PHE A 118 0.12 -20.67 -0.26
N ILE A 119 -1.03 -20.34 -0.78
CA ILE A 119 -2.33 -20.42 -0.10
C ILE A 119 -3.15 -21.49 -0.84
N GLU A 120 -3.73 -22.44 -0.12
CA GLU A 120 -4.68 -23.37 -0.70
C GLU A 120 -6.02 -22.67 -0.95
N TYR A 121 -6.52 -22.77 -2.17
CA TYR A 121 -7.70 -22.03 -2.62
C TYR A 121 -8.49 -22.86 -3.65
N ASN A 122 -9.70 -23.30 -3.32
CA ASN A 122 -10.61 -23.99 -4.24
C ASN A 122 -9.97 -25.11 -5.08
N ASN A 123 -9.35 -26.10 -4.44
CA ASN A 123 -8.62 -27.20 -5.08
C ASN A 123 -7.40 -26.78 -5.94
N ALA A 124 -6.91 -25.56 -5.74
CA ALA A 124 -5.70 -25.04 -6.33
C ALA A 124 -4.75 -24.55 -5.24
N ILE A 125 -3.52 -24.27 -5.61
CA ILE A 125 -2.58 -23.49 -4.81
C ILE A 125 -2.38 -22.14 -5.49
N ALA A 126 -2.41 -21.07 -4.71
CA ALA A 126 -2.06 -19.74 -5.14
C ALA A 126 -0.66 -19.41 -4.65
N LEU A 127 0.27 -19.26 -5.57
CA LEU A 127 1.66 -18.92 -5.26
C LEU A 127 1.85 -17.41 -5.30
N LEU A 128 2.49 -16.86 -4.27
CA LEU A 128 2.97 -15.48 -4.33
C LEU A 128 4.16 -15.43 -5.31
N ASP A 129 3.95 -14.80 -6.47
CA ASP A 129 4.85 -14.88 -7.63
C ASP A 129 5.38 -13.50 -8.05
N GLY A 130 5.90 -12.74 -7.07
CA GLY A 130 6.61 -11.49 -7.29
C GLY A 130 5.72 -10.30 -7.64
N ILE A 131 6.31 -9.33 -8.33
CA ILE A 131 5.71 -8.03 -8.63
C ILE A 131 5.70 -7.81 -10.13
N GLY A 132 4.52 -7.46 -10.67
CA GLY A 132 4.37 -6.94 -12.03
C GLY A 132 4.47 -5.41 -12.02
N LEU A 133 5.25 -4.85 -12.94
CA LEU A 133 5.45 -3.43 -13.11
C LEU A 133 5.20 -3.03 -14.57
N SER A 134 4.28 -2.11 -14.80
CA SER A 134 3.98 -1.51 -16.09
C SER A 134 4.33 -0.03 -16.08
N MET A 135 4.75 0.49 -17.22
CA MET A 135 5.19 1.88 -17.36
C MET A 135 4.34 2.61 -18.39
N SER A 136 3.96 3.82 -18.07
CA SER A 136 3.37 4.80 -19.01
C SER A 136 4.36 5.93 -19.26
N LEU A 137 4.51 6.33 -20.52
CA LEU A 137 5.32 7.47 -20.96
C LEU A 137 4.45 8.58 -21.57
N ASP A 138 3.14 8.43 -21.51
CA ASP A 138 2.15 9.32 -22.12
C ASP A 138 1.15 9.88 -21.11
N ASN A 139 1.62 10.06 -19.87
CA ASN A 139 0.85 10.60 -18.77
C ASN A 139 -0.38 9.72 -18.40
N GLY A 140 -0.21 8.41 -18.46
CA GLY A 140 -1.21 7.42 -18.01
C GLY A 140 -2.29 7.10 -19.02
N LYS A 141 -2.14 7.49 -20.30
CA LYS A 141 -3.10 7.11 -21.36
C LYS A 141 -2.95 5.65 -21.75
N THR A 142 -1.70 5.18 -21.86
CA THR A 142 -1.36 3.78 -22.13
C THR A 142 -0.30 3.28 -21.14
N PHE A 143 -0.25 1.97 -20.96
CA PHE A 143 0.75 1.30 -20.13
C PHE A 143 1.38 0.14 -20.90
N SER A 144 2.67 -0.09 -20.69
CA SER A 144 3.39 -1.22 -21.26
C SER A 144 2.84 -2.54 -20.73
N LYS A 145 3.17 -3.66 -21.40
CA LYS A 145 3.03 -4.98 -20.78
C LYS A 145 3.83 -5.01 -19.48
N PRO A 146 3.36 -5.75 -18.46
CA PRO A 146 4.07 -5.81 -17.19
C PRO A 146 5.42 -6.52 -17.35
N ASN A 147 6.47 -5.89 -16.83
CA ASN A 147 7.74 -6.53 -16.54
C ASN A 147 7.65 -7.16 -15.14
N ILE A 148 8.06 -8.42 -15.01
CA ILE A 148 8.08 -9.10 -13.71
C ILE A 148 9.41 -8.82 -13.05
N ILE A 149 9.38 -8.17 -11.90
CA ILE A 149 10.58 -7.85 -11.13
C ILE A 149 11.25 -9.15 -10.67
N LYS A 150 12.49 -9.33 -11.09
CA LYS A 150 13.37 -10.41 -10.65
C LYS A 150 14.54 -9.82 -9.86
N LEU A 151 14.75 -10.31 -8.65
CA LEU A 151 15.86 -9.87 -7.82
C LEU A 151 17.08 -10.76 -8.07
N LYS A 152 18.26 -10.16 -8.25
CA LYS A 152 19.53 -10.85 -8.55
C LYS A 152 19.91 -11.91 -7.49
N ASN A 153 19.51 -11.73 -6.24
CA ASN A 153 19.74 -12.67 -5.14
C ASN A 153 18.82 -13.90 -5.17
N GLY A 154 17.97 -14.01 -6.20
CA GLY A 154 17.04 -15.14 -6.35
C GLY A 154 15.88 -15.16 -5.34
N MET A 155 15.65 -14.08 -4.60
CA MET A 155 14.51 -13.99 -3.67
C MET A 155 13.20 -14.20 -4.42
N LYS A 156 12.35 -15.05 -3.86
CA LYS A 156 10.99 -15.35 -4.29
C LYS A 156 10.01 -14.95 -3.19
N ASN A 157 8.71 -15.08 -3.45
CA ASN A 157 7.66 -14.90 -2.44
C ASN A 157 7.64 -13.50 -1.82
N PHE A 158 7.79 -12.47 -2.65
CA PHE A 158 7.73 -11.09 -2.19
C PHE A 158 6.56 -10.33 -2.83
N ALA A 159 6.03 -9.40 -2.07
CA ALA A 159 4.92 -8.54 -2.45
C ALA A 159 5.26 -7.08 -2.20
N ILE A 160 4.49 -6.19 -2.79
CA ILE A 160 4.60 -4.75 -2.62
C ILE A 160 3.24 -4.17 -2.29
N ARG A 161 3.21 -3.32 -1.28
CA ARG A 161 2.09 -2.43 -0.95
C ARG A 161 2.65 -1.24 -0.20
N GLY A 162 2.40 -0.05 -0.68
CA GLY A 162 2.88 1.18 -0.09
C GLY A 162 3.65 2.03 -1.09
N ASN A 163 3.94 3.25 -0.68
CA ASN A 163 4.53 4.23 -1.56
C ASN A 163 6.00 3.91 -1.87
N MET A 164 6.35 3.97 -3.14
CA MET A 164 7.73 4.16 -3.59
C MET A 164 8.13 5.62 -3.38
N ILE A 165 9.43 5.88 -3.34
CA ILE A 165 10.01 7.23 -3.35
C ILE A 165 11.13 7.33 -4.35
N LYS A 166 11.41 8.55 -4.83
CA LYS A 166 12.59 8.86 -5.64
C LYS A 166 13.58 9.60 -4.80
N ILE A 167 14.81 9.12 -4.77
CA ILE A 167 15.95 9.76 -4.13
C ILE A 167 17.02 9.96 -5.21
N GLU A 168 17.29 11.23 -5.54
CA GLU A 168 18.22 11.56 -6.64
C GLU A 168 17.76 10.90 -7.97
N SER A 169 18.57 10.00 -8.52
CA SER A 169 18.26 9.24 -9.74
C SER A 169 17.72 7.84 -9.50
N GLU A 170 17.50 7.45 -8.23
CA GLU A 170 17.13 6.10 -7.84
C GLU A 170 15.70 6.04 -7.28
N ILE A 171 14.93 5.05 -7.68
CA ILE A 171 13.65 4.73 -7.06
C ILE A 171 13.88 3.69 -5.97
N LEU A 172 13.34 3.96 -4.79
CA LEU A 172 13.29 3.02 -3.68
C LEU A 172 11.88 2.47 -3.55
N ALA A 173 11.76 1.15 -3.53
CA ALA A 173 10.50 0.45 -3.39
C ALA A 173 10.51 -0.45 -2.15
N PRO A 174 9.53 -0.29 -1.24
CA PRO A 174 9.44 -1.13 -0.05
C PRO A 174 8.71 -2.41 -0.41
N ILE A 175 9.31 -3.57 -0.12
CA ILE A 175 8.71 -4.88 -0.31
C ILE A 175 8.62 -5.64 1.00
N TYR A 176 7.72 -6.61 1.06
CA TYR A 176 7.70 -7.59 2.13
C TYR A 176 7.70 -9.01 1.55
N ALA A 177 8.40 -9.91 2.22
CA ALA A 177 8.66 -11.25 1.76
C ALA A 177 8.48 -12.26 2.89
N TYR A 178 8.09 -13.46 2.52
CA TYR A 178 8.05 -14.59 3.44
C TYR A 178 9.27 -15.45 3.20
N LYS A 179 10.12 -15.56 4.21
CA LYS A 179 11.31 -16.41 4.17
C LYS A 179 11.02 -17.74 4.85
N LYS A 180 10.80 -18.76 4.03
CA LYS A 180 10.71 -20.12 4.49
C LYS A 180 12.10 -20.62 4.89
N THR A 181 12.20 -21.31 6.02
CA THR A 181 13.46 -21.91 6.45
C THR A 181 13.45 -23.43 6.25
N SER A 182 14.51 -23.96 5.70
CA SER A 182 14.74 -25.41 5.63
C SER A 182 15.18 -26.03 6.97
N ASN A 183 15.62 -25.20 7.89
CA ASN A 183 16.05 -25.64 9.22
C ASN A 183 14.83 -25.77 10.13
N LYS A 184 14.48 -27.01 10.53
CA LYS A 184 13.36 -27.33 11.43
C LYS A 184 13.39 -26.63 12.79
N ASN A 185 14.58 -26.19 13.21
CA ASN A 185 14.77 -25.46 14.47
C ASN A 185 14.61 -23.94 14.34
N LYS A 186 14.48 -23.41 13.10
CA LYS A 186 14.24 -22.00 12.83
C LYS A 186 12.82 -21.79 12.34
N LYS A 187 12.11 -20.84 12.92
CA LYS A 187 10.77 -20.46 12.46
C LYS A 187 10.85 -19.65 11.18
N ASP A 188 9.90 -19.85 10.29
CA ASP A 188 9.69 -19.00 9.12
C ASP A 188 9.49 -17.54 9.53
N LYS A 189 9.96 -16.60 8.71
CA LYS A 189 9.96 -15.18 9.04
C LYS A 189 9.35 -14.36 7.92
N TYR A 190 8.61 -13.31 8.28
CA TYR A 190 8.37 -12.19 7.37
C TYR A 190 9.54 -11.21 7.46
N GLN A 191 9.91 -10.67 6.30
CA GLN A 191 10.96 -9.67 6.16
C GLN A 191 10.45 -8.53 5.31
N CYS A 192 10.72 -7.30 5.71
CA CYS A 192 10.55 -6.12 4.87
C CYS A 192 11.92 -5.67 4.36
N HIS A 193 12.00 -5.34 3.09
CA HIS A 193 13.22 -4.90 2.44
C HIS A 193 12.97 -3.63 1.62
N ILE A 194 14.03 -2.91 1.34
CA ILE A 194 14.05 -1.88 0.32
C ILE A 194 14.79 -2.44 -0.89
N ILE A 195 14.15 -2.38 -2.03
CA ILE A 195 14.76 -2.64 -3.34
C ILE A 195 14.89 -1.33 -4.09
N SER A 196 15.80 -1.28 -5.04
CA SER A 196 16.07 -0.05 -5.78
C SER A 196 16.27 -0.29 -7.26
N SER A 197 15.98 0.74 -8.06
CA SER A 197 16.21 0.75 -9.50
C SER A 197 16.52 2.18 -9.99
N LYS A 198 17.41 2.27 -10.99
CA LYS A 198 17.70 3.54 -11.70
C LYS A 198 17.03 3.62 -13.07
N ASP A 199 16.55 2.48 -13.60
CA ASP A 199 15.99 2.34 -14.95
C ASP A 199 14.58 1.74 -14.99
N PHE A 200 13.97 1.45 -13.82
CA PHE A 200 12.67 0.81 -13.63
C PHE A 200 12.58 -0.65 -14.14
N ILE A 201 13.67 -1.18 -14.71
CA ILE A 201 13.74 -2.51 -15.30
C ILE A 201 14.56 -3.45 -14.41
N ASN A 202 15.76 -2.99 -14.04
CA ASN A 202 16.69 -3.74 -13.22
C ASN A 202 16.53 -3.33 -11.76
N TRP A 203 16.14 -4.29 -10.92
CA TRP A 203 15.93 -4.08 -9.49
C TRP A 203 16.91 -4.89 -8.67
N GLU A 204 17.42 -4.29 -7.63
CA GLU A 204 18.35 -4.94 -6.72
C GLU A 204 17.96 -4.71 -5.26
N MET A 205 18.40 -5.63 -4.41
CA MET A 205 18.23 -5.51 -2.97
C MET A 205 19.14 -4.40 -2.44
N LYS A 206 18.54 -3.41 -1.77
CA LYS A 206 19.30 -2.30 -1.17
C LYS A 206 19.59 -2.58 0.30
N THR A 207 18.55 -2.84 1.10
CA THR A 207 18.73 -3.13 2.54
C THR A 207 17.56 -3.91 3.13
N LEU A 208 17.84 -4.61 4.24
CA LEU A 208 16.81 -5.16 5.11
C LEU A 208 16.25 -4.02 5.99
N LEU A 209 14.95 -3.79 5.93
CA LEU A 209 14.28 -2.78 6.75
C LEU A 209 13.95 -3.35 8.15
N CYS A 210 13.30 -4.50 8.20
CA CYS A 210 13.00 -5.22 9.45
C CYS A 210 12.63 -6.69 9.15
N GLU A 211 12.66 -7.51 10.17
CA GLU A 211 12.19 -8.89 10.08
C GLU A 211 11.42 -9.31 11.34
N THR A 212 10.63 -10.40 11.22
CA THR A 212 9.94 -11.00 12.36
C THR A 212 10.85 -11.12 13.59
N GLU A 213 10.41 -10.58 14.71
CA GLU A 213 11.15 -10.61 15.97
C GLU A 213 10.29 -11.17 17.11
N ILE A 214 10.96 -11.56 18.21
CA ILE A 214 10.32 -11.91 19.47
C ILE A 214 10.73 -10.84 20.48
N LYS A 215 9.76 -10.10 21.01
CA LYS A 215 9.97 -9.06 22.01
C LYS A 215 9.00 -9.24 23.17
N GLY A 216 9.54 -9.38 24.39
CA GLY A 216 8.72 -9.65 25.58
C GLY A 216 7.84 -10.90 25.44
N GLY A 217 8.34 -11.97 24.80
CA GLY A 217 7.60 -13.20 24.56
C GLY A 217 6.54 -13.13 23.45
N LYS A 218 6.33 -11.97 22.82
CA LYS A 218 5.38 -11.78 21.73
C LYS A 218 6.09 -11.81 20.38
N LYS A 219 5.51 -12.55 19.40
CA LYS A 219 5.96 -12.54 18.01
C LYS A 219 5.44 -11.29 17.33
N ILE A 220 6.34 -10.52 16.71
CA ILE A 220 6.00 -9.35 15.92
C ILE A 220 6.33 -9.64 14.45
N GLU A 221 5.36 -9.52 13.58
CA GLU A 221 5.48 -9.71 12.14
C GLU A 221 5.20 -8.40 11.42
N TYR A 222 5.97 -8.13 10.34
CA TYR A 222 5.97 -6.86 9.62
C TYR A 222 5.53 -7.06 8.18
N PHE A 223 4.67 -6.13 7.68
CA PHE A 223 4.08 -6.18 6.35
C PHE A 223 3.89 -4.78 5.78
N GLU A 224 3.64 -4.70 4.49
CA GLU A 224 3.12 -3.52 3.79
C GLU A 224 3.83 -2.21 4.17
N PRO A 225 5.19 -2.15 4.12
CA PRO A 225 5.89 -0.91 4.40
C PRO A 225 5.59 0.14 3.35
N SER A 226 5.49 1.42 3.78
CA SER A 226 5.23 2.58 2.93
C SER A 226 6.25 3.67 3.22
N LEU A 227 6.86 4.23 2.18
CA LEU A 227 7.94 5.20 2.31
C LEU A 227 7.48 6.63 2.07
N ILE A 228 8.16 7.56 2.73
CA ILE A 228 8.13 8.97 2.41
C ILE A 228 9.50 9.58 2.65
N SER A 229 9.87 10.60 1.87
CA SER A 229 11.10 11.35 2.06
C SER A 229 10.81 12.81 2.34
N TYR A 230 11.56 13.40 3.26
CA TYR A 230 11.58 14.83 3.50
C TYR A 230 13.00 15.28 3.78
N LYS A 231 13.52 16.20 2.96
CA LYS A 231 14.96 16.56 2.94
C LYS A 231 15.79 15.28 2.74
N ASN A 232 16.76 15.03 3.60
CA ASN A 232 17.64 13.84 3.59
C ASN A 232 17.15 12.70 4.51
N ILE A 233 15.91 12.77 4.99
CA ILE A 233 15.31 11.74 5.86
C ILE A 233 14.33 10.93 5.06
N ILE A 234 14.42 9.60 5.15
CA ILE A 234 13.42 8.65 4.67
C ILE A 234 12.72 8.04 5.88
N ILE A 235 11.40 8.04 5.89
CA ILE A 235 10.60 7.42 6.94
C ILE A 235 9.84 6.26 6.33
N ALA A 236 9.92 5.09 6.97
CA ALA A 236 9.16 3.89 6.63
C ALA A 236 8.08 3.65 7.69
N PHE A 237 6.81 3.69 7.28
CA PHE A 237 5.68 3.28 8.11
C PHE A 237 5.31 1.85 7.77
N ILE A 238 5.18 0.99 8.78
CA ILE A 238 5.14 -0.46 8.61
C ILE A 238 3.95 -1.02 9.37
N ARG A 239 3.11 -1.80 8.70
CA ARG A 239 2.09 -2.61 9.34
C ARG A 239 2.74 -3.69 10.19
N SER A 240 2.34 -3.85 11.45
CA SER A 240 2.83 -4.89 12.34
C SER A 240 1.70 -5.66 13.01
N HIS A 241 1.92 -6.95 13.26
CA HIS A 241 1.00 -7.82 13.98
C HIS A 241 1.72 -8.44 15.19
N PHE A 242 1.05 -8.46 16.33
CA PHE A 242 1.53 -9.13 17.55
C PHE A 242 0.78 -10.46 17.71
N ASN A 243 1.48 -11.59 17.67
CA ASN A 243 0.88 -12.93 17.81
C ASN A 243 -0.31 -13.17 16.85
N ASN A 244 -0.22 -12.71 15.59
CA ASN A 244 -1.28 -12.74 14.58
C ASN A 244 -2.51 -11.83 14.86
N GLU A 245 -2.47 -11.05 15.94
CA GLU A 245 -3.51 -10.07 16.26
C GLU A 245 -3.17 -8.70 15.66
N TYR A 246 -4.15 -7.80 15.71
CA TYR A 246 -3.94 -6.40 15.36
C TYR A 246 -2.81 -5.80 16.22
N GLY A 247 -1.72 -5.43 15.54
CA GLY A 247 -0.63 -4.71 16.16
C GLY A 247 -0.77 -3.20 16.04
N TYR A 248 0.21 -2.51 16.60
CA TYR A 248 0.41 -1.09 16.35
C TYR A 248 1.21 -0.91 15.07
N THR A 249 0.98 0.21 14.39
CA THR A 249 1.88 0.63 13.32
C THR A 249 3.27 0.82 13.88
N SER A 250 4.25 0.34 13.14
CA SER A 250 5.67 0.54 13.47
C SER A 250 6.30 1.54 12.50
N VAL A 251 7.38 2.16 12.93
CA VAL A 251 8.14 3.15 12.15
C VAL A 251 9.64 2.89 12.24
N ALA A 252 10.34 3.16 11.15
CA ALA A 252 11.80 3.24 11.08
C ALA A 252 12.18 4.40 10.17
N TYR A 253 13.40 4.92 10.30
CA TYR A 253 13.89 6.01 9.47
C TYR A 253 15.34 5.77 9.00
N SER A 254 15.71 6.45 7.92
CA SER A 254 17.05 6.47 7.36
C SER A 254 17.50 7.92 7.15
N THR A 255 18.79 8.21 7.37
CA THR A 255 19.43 9.50 7.11
C THR A 255 20.60 9.39 6.12
N ASP A 256 20.74 8.23 5.47
CA ASP A 256 21.82 7.88 4.56
C ASP A 256 21.32 7.40 3.18
N ASN A 257 20.22 7.99 2.70
CA ASN A 257 19.58 7.66 1.43
C ASN A 257 19.10 6.20 1.35
N GLY A 258 18.65 5.62 2.49
CA GLY A 258 18.09 4.27 2.57
C GLY A 258 19.13 3.16 2.52
N LYS A 259 20.40 3.44 2.79
CA LYS A 259 21.44 2.41 2.93
C LYS A 259 21.26 1.62 4.22
N THR A 260 20.90 2.33 5.30
CA THR A 260 20.55 1.73 6.59
C THR A 260 19.29 2.36 7.15
N PHE A 261 18.60 1.63 8.03
CA PHE A 261 17.42 2.13 8.75
C PHE A 261 17.63 1.96 10.26
N SER A 262 17.01 2.86 11.02
CA SER A 262 16.94 2.73 12.48
C SER A 262 16.27 1.42 12.87
N LYS A 263 16.39 1.03 14.14
CA LYS A 263 15.56 -0.04 14.69
C LYS A 263 14.08 0.31 14.51
N THR A 264 13.27 -0.69 14.15
CA THR A 264 11.82 -0.54 14.02
C THR A 264 11.18 -0.43 15.40
N GLU A 265 10.36 0.60 15.59
CA GLU A 265 9.68 0.88 16.84
C GLU A 265 8.16 0.99 16.63
N ALA A 266 7.38 0.47 17.59
CA ALA A 266 5.93 0.52 17.54
C ALA A 266 5.43 1.92 17.98
N THR A 267 4.37 2.41 17.31
CA THR A 267 3.63 3.61 17.68
C THR A 267 2.30 3.25 18.32
N ASN A 268 1.55 4.22 18.81
CA ASN A 268 0.20 3.98 19.37
C ASN A 268 -0.90 3.89 18.30
N ILE A 269 -0.58 3.97 17.01
CA ILE A 269 -1.55 3.88 15.91
C ILE A 269 -2.00 2.43 15.73
N LYS A 270 -3.28 2.17 15.96
CA LYS A 270 -3.94 0.89 15.64
C LYS A 270 -4.66 0.98 14.31
N GLY A 271 -3.91 0.95 13.20
CA GLY A 271 -4.48 1.08 11.86
C GLY A 271 -3.50 0.73 10.77
N TYR A 272 -4.01 0.26 9.61
CA TYR A 272 -3.20 -0.11 8.45
C TYR A 272 -4.05 -0.37 7.19
N PRO A 273 -3.39 -0.45 5.99
CA PRO A 273 -2.03 0.04 5.73
C PRO A 273 -1.96 1.55 5.86
N LEU A 274 -0.75 2.08 5.90
CA LEU A 274 -0.51 3.50 6.02
C LEU A 274 -0.17 4.10 4.65
N ASN A 275 -0.68 5.32 4.44
CA ASN A 275 -0.32 6.12 3.28
C ASN A 275 0.15 7.50 3.75
N PRO A 276 1.45 7.77 3.74
CA PRO A 276 2.00 9.09 4.03
C PRO A 276 1.92 9.99 2.80
N LEU A 277 1.45 11.21 2.99
CA LEU A 277 1.39 12.28 1.99
C LEU A 277 2.18 13.48 2.49
N LEU A 278 3.23 13.88 1.76
CA LEU A 278 3.95 15.12 2.05
C LEU A 278 3.13 16.33 1.61
N LEU A 279 2.90 17.22 2.54
CA LEU A 279 2.25 18.51 2.34
C LEU A 279 3.28 19.64 2.36
N LYS A 280 2.84 20.88 2.10
CA LYS A 280 3.66 22.08 2.22
C LYS A 280 4.31 22.17 3.62
N GLU A 281 5.42 22.89 3.72
CA GLU A 281 6.13 23.19 4.98
C GLU A 281 6.57 21.94 5.77
N GLY A 282 6.85 20.81 5.08
CA GLY A 282 7.32 19.58 5.74
C GLY A 282 6.29 18.92 6.66
N LYS A 283 5.00 19.16 6.42
CA LYS A 283 3.93 18.42 7.08
C LYS A 283 3.69 17.10 6.37
N ILE A 284 3.41 16.04 7.10
CA ILE A 284 2.99 14.75 6.57
C ILE A 284 1.59 14.44 7.08
N LEU A 285 0.64 14.24 6.16
CA LEU A 285 -0.63 13.63 6.48
C LEU A 285 -0.46 12.10 6.38
N LEU A 286 -0.48 11.43 7.52
CA LEU A 286 -0.39 9.98 7.63
C LEU A 286 -1.79 9.39 7.72
N THR A 287 -2.33 8.88 6.63
CA THR A 287 -3.65 8.25 6.59
C THR A 287 -3.57 6.73 6.74
N TYR A 288 -4.59 6.14 7.34
CA TYR A 288 -4.67 4.69 7.57
C TYR A 288 -6.10 4.16 7.64
N GLY A 289 -6.28 2.89 7.31
CA GLY A 289 -7.52 2.16 7.52
C GLY A 289 -7.71 1.85 9.01
N TYR A 290 -8.84 2.25 9.58
CA TYR A 290 -9.20 1.98 10.96
C TYR A 290 -10.24 0.86 11.02
N ARG A 291 -9.81 -0.32 11.49
CA ARG A 291 -10.61 -1.56 11.48
C ARG A 291 -11.15 -1.95 12.85
N LEU A 292 -11.19 -1.00 13.78
CA LEU A 292 -11.91 -1.06 15.03
C LEU A 292 -13.19 -0.23 14.91
N LYS A 293 -14.18 -0.44 15.79
CA LYS A 293 -15.40 0.39 15.79
C LYS A 293 -15.10 1.78 16.37
N PRO A 294 -15.63 2.85 15.76
CA PRO A 294 -16.33 2.91 14.47
C PRO A 294 -15.37 2.77 13.29
N TYR A 295 -15.67 1.82 12.38
CA TYR A 295 -14.82 1.49 11.24
C TYR A 295 -14.69 2.63 10.24
N GLY A 296 -13.52 2.79 9.64
CA GLY A 296 -13.33 3.83 8.63
C GLY A 296 -11.89 4.18 8.29
N ILE A 297 -11.67 5.47 8.06
CA ILE A 297 -10.37 6.04 7.70
C ILE A 297 -10.00 7.10 8.74
N ARG A 298 -8.77 7.06 9.21
CA ARG A 298 -8.20 8.03 10.14
C ARG A 298 -6.93 8.63 9.55
N ALA A 299 -6.50 9.73 10.13
CA ALA A 299 -5.23 10.35 9.81
C ALA A 299 -4.54 10.92 11.06
N ARG A 300 -3.26 11.21 10.92
CA ARG A 300 -2.47 12.05 11.83
C ARG A 300 -1.71 13.08 11.02
N LEU A 301 -1.59 14.31 11.51
CA LEU A 301 -0.78 15.34 10.89
C LEU A 301 0.54 15.46 11.66
N LEU A 302 1.64 15.12 10.99
CA LEU A 302 2.99 15.20 11.53
C LEU A 302 3.68 16.43 10.92
N LYS A 303 4.28 17.28 11.74
CA LYS A 303 4.97 18.49 11.32
C LYS A 303 6.49 18.27 11.48
N LEU A 304 7.12 17.66 10.49
CA LEU A 304 8.55 17.30 10.57
C LEU A 304 9.49 18.50 10.71
N ASN A 305 9.07 19.67 10.23
CA ASN A 305 9.82 20.92 10.41
C ASN A 305 9.90 21.38 11.87
N GLU A 306 8.97 20.97 12.74
CA GLU A 306 8.95 21.28 14.17
C GLU A 306 9.71 20.21 14.98
N MET A 307 10.04 19.07 14.39
CA MET A 307 10.73 17.97 15.06
C MET A 307 12.23 18.26 15.15
N LYS A 308 12.77 18.43 16.35
CA LYS A 308 14.18 18.75 16.60
C LYS A 308 15.12 17.58 16.33
N ASN A 309 14.68 16.35 16.59
CA ASN A 309 15.47 15.13 16.44
C ASN A 309 14.60 13.99 15.91
N ILE A 310 15.05 13.37 14.81
CA ILE A 310 14.32 12.26 14.18
C ILE A 310 14.24 11.02 15.11
N ASN A 311 15.15 10.87 16.06
CA ASN A 311 15.09 9.78 17.04
C ASN A 311 13.82 9.81 17.91
N ASN A 312 13.16 10.96 18.01
CA ASN A 312 11.93 11.13 18.77
C ASN A 312 10.68 10.93 17.91
N ILE A 313 10.81 10.33 16.73
CA ILE A 313 9.69 10.21 15.78
C ILE A 313 8.49 9.46 16.36
N VAL A 314 8.72 8.42 17.16
CA VAL A 314 7.65 7.65 17.81
C VAL A 314 6.88 8.53 18.77
N GLU A 315 7.56 9.21 19.70
CA GLU A 315 6.95 10.14 20.65
C GLU A 315 6.16 11.22 19.92
N TYR A 316 6.72 11.73 18.83
CA TYR A 316 6.09 12.77 18.03
C TYR A 316 4.80 12.27 17.34
N ILE A 317 4.81 11.05 16.81
CA ILE A 317 3.64 10.41 16.24
C ILE A 317 2.60 10.16 17.33
N ASP A 318 3.00 9.63 18.47
CA ASP A 318 2.11 9.23 19.56
C ASP A 318 1.39 10.43 20.20
N ASN A 319 2.04 11.58 20.23
CA ASN A 319 1.47 12.85 20.72
C ASN A 319 0.65 13.60 19.65
N SER A 320 0.64 13.16 18.40
CA SER A 320 -0.17 13.78 17.36
C SER A 320 -1.65 13.38 17.49
N LYS A 321 -2.56 14.34 17.24
CA LYS A 321 -4.01 14.11 17.34
C LYS A 321 -4.50 13.25 16.17
N GLU A 322 -5.43 12.33 16.45
CA GLU A 322 -6.15 11.58 15.43
C GLU A 322 -7.22 12.45 14.76
N ILE A 323 -7.27 12.39 13.43
CA ILE A 323 -8.23 13.08 12.56
C ILE A 323 -9.14 12.02 11.96
N ILE A 324 -10.46 12.24 12.00
CA ILE A 324 -11.47 11.34 11.44
C ILE A 324 -11.79 11.76 10.01
N ILE A 325 -11.42 10.95 9.01
CA ILE A 325 -11.79 11.17 7.62
C ILE A 325 -13.11 10.45 7.28
N GLU A 326 -13.30 9.25 7.84
CA GLU A 326 -14.50 8.44 7.65
C GLU A 326 -14.72 7.54 8.86
N ASP A 327 -15.96 7.41 9.34
CA ASP A 327 -16.34 6.59 10.50
C ASP A 327 -17.65 5.79 10.32
N LYS A 328 -18.20 5.80 9.09
CA LYS A 328 -19.49 5.18 8.75
C LYS A 328 -19.38 3.88 7.99
N MET A 329 -18.21 3.24 8.01
CA MET A 329 -18.04 1.94 7.37
C MET A 329 -18.75 0.84 8.15
N LYS A 330 -19.37 -0.09 7.43
CA LYS A 330 -20.24 -1.13 8.00
C LYS A 330 -19.48 -2.21 8.76
N ASN A 331 -18.24 -2.49 8.34
CA ASN A 331 -17.41 -3.55 8.92
C ASN A 331 -15.91 -3.26 8.72
N ALA A 332 -15.08 -4.11 9.32
CA ALA A 332 -13.62 -4.01 9.29
C ALA A 332 -12.99 -4.25 7.90
N ASP A 333 -13.77 -4.74 6.92
CA ASP A 333 -13.31 -4.89 5.55
C ASP A 333 -13.43 -3.56 4.79
N CYS A 334 -12.59 -2.62 5.19
CA CYS A 334 -12.48 -1.27 4.66
C CYS A 334 -11.05 -0.77 4.84
N GLY A 335 -10.72 0.37 4.25
CA GLY A 335 -9.43 1.01 4.47
C GLY A 335 -8.65 1.23 3.19
N TYR A 336 -7.34 1.02 3.27
CA TYR A 336 -6.37 1.23 2.19
C TYR A 336 -6.47 2.64 1.59
N PRO A 337 -6.41 3.69 2.42
CA PRO A 337 -6.43 5.05 1.90
C PRO A 337 -5.21 5.32 1.03
N SER A 338 -5.40 6.15 0.01
CA SER A 338 -4.34 6.73 -0.78
C SER A 338 -4.69 8.18 -1.07
N CYS A 339 -3.78 9.10 -0.77
CA CYS A 339 -4.04 10.53 -0.80
C CYS A 339 -3.08 11.26 -1.71
N ILE A 340 -3.58 12.35 -2.32
CA ILE A 340 -2.79 13.33 -3.05
C ILE A 340 -3.12 14.73 -2.60
N ASN A 341 -2.16 15.65 -2.81
CA ASN A 341 -2.37 17.08 -2.69
C ASN A 341 -2.78 17.65 -4.06
N ASP A 342 -3.90 18.35 -4.13
CA ASP A 342 -4.37 19.07 -5.31
C ASP A 342 -4.55 20.55 -4.95
N ASN A 343 -3.49 21.32 -5.07
CA ASN A 343 -3.33 22.69 -4.58
C ASN A 343 -3.47 22.75 -3.04
N ASP A 344 -4.53 23.36 -2.53
CA ASP A 344 -4.80 23.44 -1.09
C ASP A 344 -5.79 22.37 -0.60
N ASN A 345 -6.23 21.50 -1.52
CA ASN A 345 -7.15 20.40 -1.19
C ASN A 345 -6.40 19.08 -1.09
N ILE A 346 -6.91 18.20 -0.26
CA ILE A 346 -6.49 16.81 -0.18
C ILE A 346 -7.57 15.94 -0.79
N ILE A 347 -7.16 15.03 -1.67
CA ILE A 347 -8.04 14.02 -2.25
C ILE A 347 -7.61 12.67 -1.72
N CYS A 348 -8.53 11.96 -1.08
CA CYS A 348 -8.32 10.63 -0.52
C CYS A 348 -9.25 9.62 -1.18
N VAL A 349 -8.69 8.54 -1.71
CA VAL A 349 -9.46 7.37 -2.17
C VAL A 349 -9.31 6.24 -1.16
N TYR A 350 -10.37 5.46 -0.96
CA TYR A 350 -10.39 4.32 -0.06
C TYR A 350 -11.50 3.34 -0.46
N TYR A 351 -11.52 2.14 0.12
CA TYR A 351 -12.59 1.19 -0.14
C TYR A 351 -13.32 0.78 1.13
N GLY A 352 -14.54 0.28 0.95
CA GLY A 352 -15.36 -0.25 2.02
C GLY A 352 -16.81 -0.42 1.59
N CYS A 353 -17.71 -0.58 2.55
CA CYS A 353 -19.13 -0.48 2.34
C CYS A 353 -19.77 0.37 3.42
N ASN A 354 -20.76 1.17 3.03
CA ASN A 354 -21.52 2.04 3.92
C ASN A 354 -23.03 1.86 3.72
N GLY A 355 -23.83 2.40 4.62
CA GLY A 355 -25.28 2.37 4.55
C GLY A 355 -25.86 0.95 4.67
N LYS A 356 -27.05 0.72 4.07
CA LYS A 356 -27.78 -0.56 4.13
C LYS A 356 -27.15 -1.64 3.23
N SER A 357 -26.47 -1.24 2.16
CA SER A 357 -25.86 -2.15 1.17
C SER A 357 -24.62 -2.85 1.73
N ALA A 358 -24.44 -4.13 1.38
CA ALA A 358 -23.19 -4.87 1.59
C ALA A 358 -22.24 -4.81 0.38
N ILE A 359 -22.56 -3.96 -0.61
CA ILE A 359 -21.75 -3.80 -1.82
C ILE A 359 -20.49 -3.02 -1.48
N ARG A 360 -19.33 -3.53 -1.88
CA ARG A 360 -18.06 -2.83 -1.76
C ARG A 360 -17.97 -1.74 -2.82
N LYS A 361 -17.38 -0.62 -2.43
CA LYS A 361 -17.26 0.58 -3.23
C LYS A 361 -15.83 1.12 -3.16
N ILE A 362 -15.44 1.85 -4.18
CA ILE A 362 -14.30 2.77 -4.14
C ILE A 362 -14.88 4.15 -3.94
N PHE A 363 -14.44 4.80 -2.87
CA PHE A 363 -14.81 6.17 -2.51
C PHE A 363 -13.69 7.15 -2.84
N MET A 364 -14.08 8.39 -3.07
CA MET A 364 -13.18 9.54 -3.12
C MET A 364 -13.75 10.67 -2.28
N LYS A 365 -12.95 11.20 -1.36
CA LYS A 365 -13.25 12.41 -0.58
C LYS A 365 -12.28 13.51 -0.92
N LYS A 366 -12.80 14.72 -1.06
CA LYS A 366 -12.04 15.96 -1.16
C LYS A 366 -12.24 16.77 0.10
N PHE A 367 -11.17 17.22 0.74
CA PHE A 367 -11.22 17.99 1.98
C PHE A 367 -10.03 18.94 2.12
N ILE A 368 -10.13 19.87 3.06
CA ILE A 368 -9.03 20.70 3.55
C ILE A 368 -8.79 20.42 5.03
N LEU A 369 -7.59 20.75 5.50
CA LEU A 369 -7.25 20.79 6.92
C LEU A 369 -7.54 22.20 7.42
N ASP A 370 -8.38 22.33 8.47
CA ASP A 370 -8.73 23.59 9.12
C ASP A 370 -7.74 23.95 10.24
#